data_3050612a1934aa9865bad8b2159362e8
#
_entry.id   3050612a1934aa9865bad8b2159362e8
#
_cell.length_a   1.000
_cell.length_b   1.000
_cell.length_c   1.000
_cell.angle_alpha   90.00
_cell.angle_beta   90.00
_cell.angle_gamma   90.00
#
_symmetry.space_group_name_H-M   'P 1'
#
loop_
_entity.id
_entity.type
_entity.pdbx_description
1 polymer ?
#
loop_
_entity_poly.entity_id
_entity_poly.type
_entity_poly.pdbx_seq_one_letter_code
_entity_poly.pdbx_strand_id
1 'polypeptide(L)'
;MITKLLTKVIGSRNDRTLRRLRKIVKEINNYEPTFEALSDEELKAKTVEFRERLEQGETLDKLLPEAFATVREASKRVYGMRHFDVQLIGGMVLNAGQIAEMRTGEGKTLTATLPAYLNALPGKGVHVVTVNDYLAKRDAETNRPLFEFLGMTVGVNVPNMPPQAKKRSVPS
;
A
#
# COMPACT_ATOMS: atom_id res chain seq x y z
N MET A 1 24.75 -21.10 24.79
CA MET A 1 23.79 -22.22 24.68
C MET A 1 22.38 -21.82 25.06
N ILE A 2 22.15 -21.08 26.13
CA ILE A 2 20.83 -20.60 26.64
C ILE A 2 20.06 -19.75 25.61
N THR A 3 20.73 -18.87 24.88
CA THR A 3 20.12 -17.99 23.86
C THR A 3 19.51 -18.76 22.70
N LYS A 4 20.12 -19.85 22.25
CA LYS A 4 19.58 -20.73 21.19
C LYS A 4 18.35 -21.53 21.66
N LEU A 5 18.29 -21.86 22.96
CA LEU A 5 17.13 -22.57 23.52
C LEU A 5 15.94 -21.62 23.68
N LEU A 6 16.17 -20.39 24.14
CA LEU A 6 15.16 -19.33 24.26
C LEU A 6 14.58 -18.93 22.90
N THR A 7 15.40 -18.82 21.85
CA THR A 7 14.90 -18.53 20.49
C THR A 7 14.06 -19.68 19.92
N LYS A 8 14.31 -20.94 20.35
CA LYS A 8 13.53 -22.10 19.92
C LYS A 8 12.13 -22.15 20.56
N VAL A 9 11.98 -21.59 21.77
CA VAL A 9 10.71 -21.56 22.53
C VAL A 9 9.92 -20.28 22.25
N ILE A 10 10.60 -19.12 22.18
CA ILE A 10 9.97 -17.78 22.05
C ILE A 10 9.89 -17.33 20.58
N GLY A 11 10.58 -18.00 19.68
CA GLY A 11 10.76 -17.60 18.29
C GLY A 11 11.78 -16.46 18.11
N SER A 12 12.27 -16.26 16.91
CA SER A 12 13.14 -15.15 16.57
C SER A 12 12.37 -13.82 16.64
N ARG A 13 13.08 -12.67 16.65
CA ARG A 13 12.46 -11.34 16.51
C ARG A 13 11.59 -11.29 15.24
N ASN A 14 12.04 -11.94 14.19
CA ASN A 14 11.32 -12.02 12.91
C ASN A 14 10.02 -12.82 13.04
N ASP A 15 10.02 -13.96 13.74
CA ASP A 15 8.82 -14.77 13.96
C ASP A 15 7.75 -14.02 14.77
N ARG A 16 8.15 -13.24 15.76
CA ARG A 16 7.23 -12.40 16.54
C ARG A 16 6.61 -11.29 15.68
N THR A 17 7.42 -10.64 14.86
CA THR A 17 6.95 -9.64 13.90
C THR A 17 5.96 -10.25 12.93
N LEU A 18 6.28 -11.39 12.31
CA LEU A 18 5.40 -12.09 11.39
C LEU A 18 4.09 -12.53 12.05
N ARG A 19 4.11 -12.99 13.29
CA ARG A 19 2.88 -13.34 14.03
C ARG A 19 1.98 -12.13 14.23
N ARG A 20 2.54 -10.96 14.53
CA ARG A 20 1.78 -9.70 14.64
C ARG A 20 1.17 -9.31 13.30
N LEU A 21 1.96 -9.33 12.23
CA LEU A 21 1.50 -8.95 10.89
C LEU A 21 0.41 -9.90 10.38
N ARG A 22 0.51 -11.20 10.66
CA ARG A 22 -0.55 -12.18 10.32
C ARG A 22 -1.88 -11.92 11.02
N LYS A 23 -1.89 -11.30 12.21
CA LYS A 23 -3.14 -10.88 12.86
C LYS A 23 -3.80 -9.75 12.08
N ILE A 24 -3.01 -8.77 11.62
CA ILE A 24 -3.51 -7.67 10.79
C ILE A 24 -4.00 -8.20 9.43
N VAL A 25 -3.30 -9.17 8.83
CA VAL A 25 -3.77 -9.85 7.60
C VAL A 25 -5.15 -10.49 7.80
N LYS A 26 -5.39 -11.14 8.94
CA LYS A 26 -6.72 -11.69 9.25
C LYS A 26 -7.78 -10.60 9.35
N GLU A 27 -7.44 -9.46 9.94
CA GLU A 27 -8.33 -8.30 10.02
C GLU A 27 -8.64 -7.76 8.62
N ILE A 28 -7.62 -7.60 7.76
CA ILE A 28 -7.80 -7.20 6.36
C ILE A 28 -8.71 -8.20 5.62
N ASN A 29 -8.51 -9.50 5.84
CA ASN A 29 -9.33 -10.54 5.23
C ASN A 29 -10.79 -10.50 5.70
N ASN A 30 -11.04 -10.09 6.94
CA ASN A 30 -12.40 -9.94 7.46
C ASN A 30 -13.19 -8.79 6.80
N TYR A 31 -12.52 -7.77 6.27
CA TYR A 31 -13.16 -6.70 5.49
C TYR A 31 -13.56 -7.13 4.08
N GLU A 32 -12.94 -8.18 3.54
CA GLU A 32 -13.10 -8.58 2.13
C GLU A 32 -14.58 -8.77 1.72
N PRO A 33 -15.41 -9.54 2.45
CA PRO A 33 -16.82 -9.72 2.05
C PRO A 33 -17.62 -8.41 2.05
N THR A 34 -17.32 -7.51 2.99
CA THR A 34 -17.98 -6.21 3.09
C THR A 34 -17.60 -5.33 1.90
N PHE A 35 -16.33 -5.31 1.52
CA PHE A 35 -15.85 -4.48 0.42
C PHE A 35 -16.22 -5.04 -0.96
N GLU A 36 -16.31 -6.35 -1.10
CA GLU A 36 -16.84 -6.98 -2.32
C GLU A 36 -18.30 -6.59 -2.59
N ALA A 37 -19.08 -6.35 -1.54
CA ALA A 37 -20.49 -5.97 -1.66
C ALA A 37 -20.70 -4.47 -1.99
N LEU A 38 -19.66 -3.63 -1.86
CA LEU A 38 -19.74 -2.20 -2.19
C LEU A 38 -19.84 -1.99 -3.70
N SER A 39 -20.58 -0.97 -4.12
CA SER A 39 -20.50 -0.44 -5.48
C SER A 39 -19.14 0.23 -5.72
N ASP A 40 -18.82 0.53 -6.99
CA ASP A 40 -17.60 1.24 -7.33
C ASP A 40 -17.56 2.64 -6.70
N GLU A 41 -18.70 3.32 -6.66
CA GLU A 41 -18.85 4.64 -6.04
C GLU A 41 -18.62 4.59 -4.53
N GLU A 42 -19.17 3.59 -3.86
CA GLU A 42 -18.98 3.38 -2.42
C GLU A 42 -17.53 3.04 -2.09
N LEU A 43 -16.87 2.21 -2.92
CA LEU A 43 -15.46 1.88 -2.73
C LEU A 43 -14.55 3.10 -2.93
N LYS A 44 -14.84 3.94 -3.93
CA LYS A 44 -14.13 5.23 -4.14
C LYS A 44 -14.35 6.19 -2.98
N ALA A 45 -15.56 6.24 -2.44
CA ALA A 45 -15.91 7.10 -1.31
C ALA A 45 -15.11 6.77 -0.04
N LYS A 46 -14.56 5.55 0.09
CA LYS A 46 -13.69 5.17 1.21
C LYS A 46 -12.48 6.10 1.36
N THR A 47 -11.93 6.61 0.27
CA THR A 47 -10.82 7.56 0.34
C THR A 47 -11.21 8.86 1.03
N VAL A 48 -12.40 9.36 0.77
CA VAL A 48 -12.94 10.57 1.43
C VAL A 48 -13.19 10.27 2.91
N GLU A 49 -13.86 9.16 3.22
CA GLU A 49 -14.11 8.71 4.60
C GLU A 49 -12.80 8.62 5.41
N PHE A 50 -11.75 8.01 4.85
CA PHE A 50 -10.46 7.90 5.55
C PHE A 50 -9.81 9.26 5.80
N ARG A 51 -9.91 10.20 4.87
CA ARG A 51 -9.41 11.56 5.04
C ARG A 51 -10.14 12.29 6.16
N GLU A 52 -11.46 12.21 6.21
CA GLU A 52 -12.29 12.78 7.28
C GLU A 52 -11.91 12.18 8.64
N ARG A 53 -11.73 10.88 8.73
CA ARG A 53 -11.29 10.20 9.96
C ARG A 53 -9.89 10.66 10.42
N LEU A 54 -8.97 10.90 9.49
CA LEU A 54 -7.65 11.47 9.80
C LEU A 54 -7.77 12.90 10.32
N GLU A 55 -8.63 13.74 9.73
CA GLU A 55 -8.90 15.10 10.21
C GLU A 55 -9.51 15.11 11.62
N GLN A 56 -10.29 14.08 11.97
CA GLN A 56 -10.83 13.85 13.30
C GLN A 56 -9.81 13.28 14.29
N GLY A 57 -8.56 13.08 13.88
CA GLY A 57 -7.46 12.65 14.74
C GLY A 57 -7.22 11.13 14.76
N GLU A 58 -7.85 10.36 13.89
CA GLU A 58 -7.52 8.95 13.75
C GLU A 58 -6.13 8.78 13.11
N THR A 59 -5.42 7.70 13.45
CA THR A 59 -4.06 7.47 12.96
C THR A 59 -4.04 6.57 11.72
N LEU A 60 -3.00 6.73 10.89
CA LEU A 60 -2.78 5.84 9.73
C LEU A 60 -2.68 4.36 10.14
N ASP A 61 -2.10 4.08 11.30
CA ASP A 61 -1.99 2.70 11.80
C ASP A 61 -3.36 2.06 12.06
N LYS A 62 -4.33 2.84 12.53
CA LYS A 62 -5.70 2.35 12.73
C LYS A 62 -6.44 2.16 11.41
N LEU A 63 -6.20 3.02 10.43
CA LEU A 63 -6.80 2.93 9.10
C LEU A 63 -6.17 1.84 8.24
N LEU A 64 -4.95 1.38 8.54
CA LEU A 64 -4.18 0.47 7.71
C LEU A 64 -4.97 -0.78 7.28
N PRO A 65 -5.68 -1.52 8.16
CA PRO A 65 -6.40 -2.71 7.73
C PRO A 65 -7.50 -2.42 6.69
N GLU A 66 -8.30 -1.38 6.93
CA GLU A 66 -9.36 -0.97 5.99
C GLU A 66 -8.79 -0.41 4.69
N ALA A 67 -7.75 0.42 4.77
CA ALA A 67 -7.09 1.00 3.60
C ALA A 67 -6.47 -0.09 2.70
N PHE A 68 -5.81 -1.09 3.30
CA PHE A 68 -5.24 -2.21 2.54
C PHE A 68 -6.34 -3.09 1.92
N ALA A 69 -7.46 -3.31 2.62
CA ALA A 69 -8.61 -4.01 2.07
C ALA A 69 -9.23 -3.24 0.89
N THR A 70 -9.31 -1.91 0.99
CA THR A 70 -9.79 -1.03 -0.09
C THR A 70 -8.91 -1.15 -1.34
N VAL A 71 -7.59 -1.05 -1.18
CA VAL A 71 -6.65 -1.21 -2.32
C VAL A 71 -6.73 -2.60 -2.92
N ARG A 72 -6.86 -3.64 -2.10
CA ARG A 72 -7.00 -5.03 -2.57
C ARG A 72 -8.24 -5.20 -3.44
N GLU A 73 -9.38 -4.72 -2.99
CA GLU A 73 -10.64 -4.81 -3.75
C GLU A 73 -10.58 -3.95 -5.01
N ALA A 74 -10.05 -2.73 -4.93
CA ALA A 74 -9.86 -1.88 -6.10
C ALA A 74 -8.92 -2.53 -7.14
N SER A 75 -7.83 -3.15 -6.71
CA SER A 75 -6.91 -3.88 -7.59
C SER A 75 -7.58 -5.07 -8.28
N LYS A 76 -8.43 -5.79 -7.56
CA LYS A 76 -9.23 -6.88 -8.12
C LYS A 76 -10.19 -6.39 -9.20
N ARG A 77 -10.84 -5.24 -9.00
CA ARG A 77 -11.77 -4.66 -9.98
C ARG A 77 -11.04 -4.09 -11.20
N VAL A 78 -9.96 -3.34 -10.98
CA VAL A 78 -9.24 -2.62 -12.05
C VAL A 78 -8.36 -3.56 -12.88
N TYR A 79 -7.69 -4.52 -12.23
CA TYR A 79 -6.70 -5.39 -12.89
C TYR A 79 -7.08 -6.87 -12.91
N GLY A 80 -8.13 -7.29 -12.22
CA GLY A 80 -8.37 -8.71 -11.95
C GLY A 80 -7.35 -9.34 -11.00
N MET A 81 -6.54 -8.53 -10.30
CA MET A 81 -5.44 -8.99 -9.44
C MET A 81 -5.74 -8.70 -7.97
N ARG A 82 -5.95 -9.77 -7.21
CA ARG A 82 -6.10 -9.71 -5.76
C ARG A 82 -4.73 -9.83 -5.09
N HIS A 83 -4.40 -8.91 -4.20
CA HIS A 83 -3.17 -9.03 -3.39
C HIS A 83 -3.19 -10.31 -2.53
N PHE A 84 -2.10 -11.06 -2.58
CA PHE A 84 -1.89 -12.21 -1.69
C PHE A 84 -1.51 -11.76 -0.28
N ASP A 85 -1.73 -12.62 0.71
CA ASP A 85 -1.41 -12.33 2.11
C ASP A 85 0.07 -11.95 2.31
N VAL A 86 0.99 -12.58 1.56
CA VAL A 86 2.43 -12.25 1.61
C VAL A 86 2.71 -10.83 1.08
N GLN A 87 1.93 -10.35 0.12
CA GLN A 87 2.04 -8.98 -0.40
C GLN A 87 1.50 -7.96 0.61
N LEU A 88 0.44 -8.28 1.34
CA LEU A 88 -0.04 -7.45 2.46
C LEU A 88 1.03 -7.31 3.53
N ILE A 89 1.70 -8.42 3.89
CA ILE A 89 2.82 -8.41 4.83
C ILE A 89 3.96 -7.54 4.29
N GLY A 90 4.33 -7.70 3.02
CA GLY A 90 5.33 -6.87 2.36
C GLY A 90 4.97 -5.37 2.42
N GLY A 91 3.73 -5.01 2.13
CA GLY A 91 3.23 -3.65 2.24
C GLY A 91 3.32 -3.07 3.65
N MET A 92 2.98 -3.87 4.68
CA MET A 92 3.11 -3.47 6.07
C MET A 92 4.57 -3.29 6.51
N VAL A 93 5.48 -4.14 6.03
CA VAL A 93 6.93 -4.03 6.29
C VAL A 93 7.47 -2.74 5.68
N LEU A 94 7.10 -2.42 4.43
CA LEU A 94 7.47 -1.16 3.77
C LEU A 94 6.89 0.05 4.53
N ASN A 95 5.63 -0.02 4.94
CA ASN A 95 4.97 1.05 5.71
C ASN A 95 5.67 1.31 7.04
N ALA A 96 6.24 0.29 7.65
CA ALA A 96 7.04 0.40 8.89
C ALA A 96 8.47 0.93 8.66
N GLY A 97 8.82 1.38 7.46
CA GLY A 97 10.17 1.85 7.12
C GLY A 97 11.24 0.75 7.10
N GLN A 98 10.81 -0.50 6.88
CA GLN A 98 11.69 -1.66 6.84
C GLN A 98 11.86 -2.17 5.41
N ILE A 99 12.87 -3.00 5.17
CA ILE A 99 13.12 -3.63 3.88
C ILE A 99 12.28 -4.91 3.77
N ALA A 100 11.43 -4.97 2.74
CA ALA A 100 10.70 -6.17 2.36
C ALA A 100 11.45 -6.87 1.22
N GLU A 101 12.13 -7.98 1.53
CA GLU A 101 12.75 -8.81 0.51
C GLU A 101 11.68 -9.69 -0.15
N MET A 102 11.52 -9.55 -1.46
CA MET A 102 10.60 -10.33 -2.27
C MET A 102 11.33 -10.82 -3.53
N ARG A 103 11.07 -12.07 -3.92
CA ARG A 103 11.66 -12.65 -5.13
C ARG A 103 11.17 -11.96 -6.39
N THR A 104 11.92 -12.08 -7.46
CA THR A 104 11.50 -11.61 -8.79
C THR A 104 10.20 -12.34 -9.19
N GLY A 105 9.21 -11.59 -9.69
CA GLY A 105 7.90 -12.15 -10.06
C GLY A 105 6.87 -12.19 -8.93
N GLU A 106 7.20 -11.88 -7.68
CA GLU A 106 6.26 -11.89 -6.54
C GLU A 106 5.38 -10.62 -6.45
N GLY A 107 5.38 -9.77 -7.47
CA GLY A 107 4.48 -8.62 -7.55
C GLY A 107 4.90 -7.44 -6.67
N LYS A 108 6.19 -7.09 -6.63
CA LYS A 108 6.71 -5.95 -5.86
C LYS A 108 6.00 -4.64 -6.20
N THR A 109 5.74 -4.39 -7.49
CA THR A 109 5.06 -3.18 -7.96
C THR A 109 3.65 -3.09 -7.39
N LEU A 110 2.92 -4.21 -7.37
CA LEU A 110 1.58 -4.28 -6.79
C LEU A 110 1.62 -4.14 -5.26
N THR A 111 2.60 -4.75 -4.59
CA THR A 111 2.81 -4.62 -3.15
C THR A 111 3.03 -3.16 -2.73
N ALA A 112 3.77 -2.39 -3.51
CA ALA A 112 4.08 -0.98 -3.22
C ALA A 112 2.83 -0.08 -3.27
N THR A 113 1.76 -0.48 -3.94
CA THR A 113 0.51 0.30 -4.00
C THR A 113 -0.16 0.43 -2.63
N LEU A 114 -0.03 -0.58 -1.78
CA LEU A 114 -0.63 -0.63 -0.45
C LEU A 114 -0.13 0.50 0.47
N PRO A 115 1.17 0.58 0.80
CA PRO A 115 1.68 1.67 1.62
C PRO A 115 1.63 3.02 0.90
N ALA A 116 1.74 3.06 -0.43
CA ALA A 116 1.64 4.30 -1.19
C ALA A 116 0.24 4.93 -1.02
N TYR A 117 -0.83 4.15 -1.17
CA TYR A 117 -2.19 4.62 -0.94
C TYR A 117 -2.39 5.13 0.49
N LEU A 118 -2.04 4.32 1.49
CA LEU A 118 -2.21 4.68 2.91
C LEU A 118 -1.52 6.01 3.24
N ASN A 119 -0.27 6.17 2.82
CA ASN A 119 0.51 7.37 3.13
C ASN A 119 0.15 8.58 2.25
N ALA A 120 -0.58 8.40 1.15
CA ALA A 120 -1.12 9.49 0.34
C ALA A 120 -2.43 10.07 0.89
N LEU A 121 -3.13 9.36 1.80
CA LEU A 121 -4.39 9.83 2.39
C LEU A 121 -4.30 11.23 3.02
N PRO A 122 -3.22 11.57 3.78
CA PRO A 122 -3.07 12.92 4.36
C PRO A 122 -2.89 14.06 3.36
N GLY A 123 -2.80 13.80 2.05
CA GLY A 123 -2.64 14.83 1.03
C GLY A 123 -1.24 15.44 0.92
N LYS A 124 -0.24 14.90 1.61
CA LYS A 124 1.15 15.40 1.60
C LYS A 124 1.99 14.87 0.42
N GLY A 125 1.41 14.01 -0.41
CA GLY A 125 2.11 13.31 -1.49
C GLY A 125 2.99 12.16 -1.01
N VAL A 126 3.23 11.21 -1.92
CA VAL A 126 4.12 10.05 -1.69
C VAL A 126 5.04 9.90 -2.90
N HIS A 127 6.32 9.71 -2.64
CA HIS A 127 7.31 9.47 -3.68
C HIS A 127 7.68 7.98 -3.72
N VAL A 128 7.41 7.35 -4.87
CA VAL A 128 7.89 5.99 -5.18
C VAL A 128 9.13 6.12 -6.07
N VAL A 129 10.27 5.72 -5.53
CA VAL A 129 11.56 5.84 -6.22
C VAL A 129 11.92 4.53 -6.90
N THR A 130 12.29 4.62 -8.18
CA THR A 130 12.75 3.49 -8.99
C THR A 130 14.20 3.69 -9.44
N VAL A 131 14.84 2.63 -9.93
CA VAL A 131 16.25 2.65 -10.30
C VAL A 131 16.54 3.44 -11.59
N ASN A 132 15.53 3.66 -12.43
CA ASN A 132 15.68 4.42 -13.68
C ASN A 132 14.36 5.00 -14.18
N ASP A 133 14.45 5.89 -15.19
CA ASP A 133 13.33 6.62 -15.79
C ASP A 133 12.31 5.71 -16.47
N TYR A 134 12.79 4.63 -17.09
CA TYR A 134 11.91 3.67 -17.75
C TYR A 134 10.96 3.03 -16.74
N LEU A 135 11.52 2.55 -15.63
CA LEU A 135 10.71 1.96 -14.55
C LEU A 135 9.78 2.98 -13.90
N ALA A 136 10.24 4.22 -13.70
CA ALA A 136 9.40 5.28 -13.16
C ALA A 136 8.15 5.51 -14.02
N LYS A 137 8.32 5.61 -15.33
CA LYS A 137 7.21 5.79 -16.28
C LYS A 137 6.31 4.56 -16.31
N ARG A 138 6.90 3.37 -16.49
CA ARG A 138 6.16 2.10 -16.55
C ARG A 138 5.32 1.87 -15.30
N ASP A 139 5.91 2.03 -14.12
CA ASP A 139 5.23 1.76 -12.85
C ASP A 139 4.13 2.81 -12.59
N ALA A 140 4.36 4.07 -12.96
CA ALA A 140 3.34 5.10 -12.88
C ALA A 140 2.17 4.81 -13.83
N GLU A 141 2.43 4.45 -15.08
CA GLU A 141 1.39 4.09 -16.06
C GLU A 141 0.62 2.85 -15.63
N THR A 142 1.30 1.83 -15.12
CA THR A 142 0.70 0.59 -14.64
C THR A 142 -0.21 0.83 -13.43
N ASN A 143 0.21 1.67 -12.48
CA ASN A 143 -0.52 1.88 -11.23
C ASN A 143 -1.53 3.04 -11.28
N ARG A 144 -1.43 3.91 -12.28
CA ARG A 144 -2.34 5.06 -12.46
C ARG A 144 -3.82 4.67 -12.42
N PRO A 145 -4.30 3.65 -13.16
CA PRO A 145 -5.72 3.30 -13.15
C PRO A 145 -6.23 2.94 -11.75
N LEU A 146 -5.42 2.26 -10.94
CA LEU A 146 -5.79 1.91 -9.57
C LEU A 146 -5.92 3.14 -8.68
N PHE A 147 -4.93 4.03 -8.71
CA PHE A 147 -4.94 5.23 -7.88
C PHE A 147 -6.03 6.21 -8.31
N GLU A 148 -6.23 6.40 -9.61
CA GLU A 148 -7.31 7.25 -10.14
C GLU A 148 -8.69 6.68 -9.79
N PHE A 149 -8.86 5.35 -9.86
CA PHE A 149 -10.07 4.69 -9.37
C PHE A 149 -10.35 5.03 -7.90
N LEU A 150 -9.33 5.13 -7.07
CA LEU A 150 -9.44 5.48 -5.65
C LEU A 150 -9.42 7.00 -5.38
N GLY A 151 -9.52 7.84 -6.43
CA GLY A 151 -9.57 9.30 -6.29
C GLY A 151 -8.22 9.96 -5.98
N MET A 152 -7.12 9.28 -6.32
CA MET A 152 -5.76 9.81 -6.18
C MET A 152 -5.19 10.20 -7.55
N THR A 153 -4.22 11.10 -7.57
CA THR A 153 -3.51 11.50 -8.79
C THR A 153 -2.11 10.90 -8.82
N VAL A 154 -1.63 10.57 -10.02
CA VAL A 154 -0.29 9.99 -10.23
C VAL A 154 0.51 10.87 -11.17
N GLY A 155 1.62 11.39 -10.69
CA GLY A 155 2.63 12.11 -11.47
C GLY A 155 3.88 11.27 -11.71
N VAL A 156 4.68 11.67 -12.70
CA VAL A 156 6.00 11.10 -12.99
C VAL A 156 7.04 12.19 -12.91
N ASN A 157 8.10 11.95 -12.15
CA ASN A 157 9.24 12.87 -12.08
C ASN A 157 10.49 12.12 -12.57
N VAL A 158 11.06 12.58 -13.67
CA VAL A 158 12.28 12.00 -14.25
C VAL A 158 13.31 13.12 -14.51
N PRO A 159 14.62 12.78 -14.63
CA PRO A 159 15.65 13.73 -15.04
C PRO A 159 15.25 14.47 -16.32
N ASN A 160 15.75 15.69 -16.46
CA ASN A 160 15.53 16.55 -17.63
C ASN A 160 14.08 17.01 -17.92
N MET A 161 13.13 16.79 -16.97
CA MET A 161 11.82 17.42 -17.09
C MET A 161 11.91 18.93 -16.86
N PRO A 162 11.22 19.76 -17.68
CA PRO A 162 11.11 21.19 -17.44
C PRO A 162 10.53 21.46 -16.03
N PRO A 163 10.98 22.52 -15.33
CA PRO A 163 10.51 22.84 -13.98
C PRO A 163 8.98 22.96 -13.86
N GLN A 164 8.32 23.47 -14.89
CA GLN A 164 6.86 23.59 -14.94
C GLN A 164 6.16 22.24 -15.03
N ALA A 165 6.74 21.27 -15.76
CA ALA A 165 6.21 19.91 -15.85
C ALA A 165 6.40 19.17 -14.52
N LYS A 166 7.52 19.40 -13.81
CA LYS A 166 7.77 18.85 -12.46
C LYS A 166 6.73 19.33 -11.44
N LYS A 167 6.35 20.62 -11.48
CA LYS A 167 5.30 21.16 -10.61
C LYS A 167 3.91 20.55 -10.87
N ARG A 168 3.59 20.23 -12.12
CA ARG A 168 2.32 19.60 -12.49
C ARG A 168 2.29 18.09 -12.16
N SER A 169 3.45 17.47 -12.05
CA SER A 169 3.56 16.03 -11.72
C SER A 169 3.49 15.73 -10.22
N VAL A 170 3.57 16.77 -9.38
CA VAL A 170 3.38 16.65 -7.93
C VAL A 170 2.01 17.24 -7.61
N PRO A 171 1.03 16.45 -7.17
CA PRO A 171 -0.24 16.97 -6.69
C PRO A 171 -0.01 17.91 -5.52
N SER A 172 -0.63 19.08 -5.56
CA SER A 172 -0.69 20.04 -4.44
C SER A 172 -1.56 19.49 -3.34
#